data_52819154833f001f0ac5d9b3e8812933
#
_entry.id   52819154833f001f0ac5d9b3e8812933
#
_cell.length_a   1.000
_cell.length_b   1.000
_cell.length_c   1.000
_cell.angle_alpha   90.00
_cell.angle_beta   90.00
_cell.angle_gamma   90.00
#
_symmetry.space_group_name_H-M   'P 1'
#
loop_
_entity.id
_entity.type
_entity.pdbx_description
1 polymer ?
#
loop_
_entity_poly.entity_id
_entity_poly.type
_entity_poly.pdbx_seq_one_letter_code
_entity_poly.pdbx_strand_id
1 'polypeptide(L)'
;TKKKNNKSKKTLIIVIVSIVLAICLFLGGGFVTWKFFIKEEDNSKAHSQVSTDSVGTNEKIAIRTEAGQDPVYINAIPGLSRNPYDDNNFYTNKNGFIEYKHNGKNISTVGIDVSYAQGDIDWTKVKNAGVDFAMIRCGGRGYGTKGILYTDEKFKQNIEGATSAGIKVGVYFYSQAITDKEAKEEADYTLKLIKDYNIQYPVAYDWEHYENEEARTDELDRETLTNCAKVYCSEIEKSGYIPVIYANRSLLYYEYDLAKINNYEVWLASYEDLPDYYYEFGMWQYSTDGTIDGIEGTVDLNVCMYKY
;
A
#
# COMPACT_ATOMS: atom_id res chain seq x y z
N THR A 1 -45.56 -59.06 -24.82
CA THR A 1 -45.58 -58.07 -23.68
C THR A 1 -44.21 -57.53 -23.30
N LYS A 2 -43.07 -58.08 -23.76
CA LYS A 2 -41.73 -57.58 -23.45
C LYS A 2 -41.22 -56.38 -24.33
N LYS A 3 -41.81 -56.18 -25.51
CA LYS A 3 -41.40 -55.12 -26.45
C LYS A 3 -41.95 -53.72 -26.15
N LYS A 4 -43.08 -53.59 -25.40
CA LYS A 4 -43.69 -52.33 -25.08
C LYS A 4 -42.98 -51.58 -23.91
N ASN A 5 -42.34 -52.32 -22.99
CA ASN A 5 -41.69 -51.74 -21.82
C ASN A 5 -40.31 -51.14 -22.12
N ASN A 6 -39.69 -51.52 -23.25
CA ASN A 6 -38.33 -51.01 -23.61
C ASN A 6 -38.39 -49.63 -24.34
N LYS A 7 -39.54 -49.33 -25.03
CA LYS A 7 -39.73 -48.01 -25.64
C LYS A 7 -40.01 -46.92 -24.59
N SER A 8 -40.79 -47.24 -23.58
CA SER A 8 -41.09 -46.31 -22.49
C SER A 8 -39.87 -45.95 -21.65
N LYS A 9 -39.01 -46.94 -21.34
CA LYS A 9 -37.74 -46.66 -20.61
C LYS A 9 -36.76 -45.85 -21.44
N LYS A 10 -36.61 -46.06 -22.74
CA LYS A 10 -35.77 -45.27 -23.63
C LYS A 10 -36.26 -43.81 -23.74
N THR A 11 -37.57 -43.61 -23.87
CA THR A 11 -38.16 -42.25 -23.92
C THR A 11 -37.95 -41.53 -22.60
N LEU A 12 -38.14 -42.20 -21.46
CA LEU A 12 -37.90 -41.61 -20.13
C LEU A 12 -36.44 -41.22 -19.90
N ILE A 13 -35.50 -42.07 -20.34
CA ILE A 13 -34.04 -41.77 -20.24
C ILE A 13 -33.67 -40.57 -21.13
N ILE A 14 -34.23 -40.48 -22.35
CA ILE A 14 -33.94 -39.33 -23.24
C ILE A 14 -34.50 -38.05 -22.66
N VAL A 15 -35.67 -38.06 -22.04
CA VAL A 15 -36.27 -36.86 -21.39
C VAL A 15 -35.46 -36.45 -20.17
N ILE A 16 -34.99 -37.41 -19.34
CA ILE A 16 -34.16 -37.10 -18.17
C ILE A 16 -32.82 -36.52 -18.59
N VAL A 17 -32.17 -37.11 -19.63
CA VAL A 17 -30.88 -36.59 -20.14
C VAL A 17 -31.03 -35.19 -20.75
N SER A 18 -32.17 -34.92 -21.44
CA SER A 18 -32.47 -33.58 -21.98
C SER A 18 -32.70 -32.54 -20.89
N ILE A 19 -33.36 -32.92 -19.79
CA ILE A 19 -33.61 -32.04 -18.64
C ILE A 19 -32.27 -31.75 -17.90
N VAL A 20 -31.45 -32.77 -17.71
CA VAL A 20 -30.12 -32.59 -17.07
C VAL A 20 -29.19 -31.71 -17.94
N LEU A 21 -29.19 -31.89 -19.26
CA LEU A 21 -28.46 -31.02 -20.17
C LEU A 21 -28.98 -29.58 -20.20
N ALA A 22 -30.30 -29.38 -20.12
CA ALA A 22 -30.91 -28.05 -20.01
C ALA A 22 -30.53 -27.36 -18.67
N ILE A 23 -30.54 -28.10 -17.57
CA ILE A 23 -30.15 -27.60 -16.25
C ILE A 23 -28.64 -27.26 -16.24
N CYS A 24 -27.79 -28.08 -16.85
CA CYS A 24 -26.36 -27.78 -16.96
C CYS A 24 -26.08 -26.55 -17.86
N LEU A 25 -26.86 -26.36 -18.93
CA LEU A 25 -26.78 -25.16 -19.77
C LEU A 25 -27.29 -23.91 -19.06
N PHE A 26 -28.34 -24.04 -18.24
CA PHE A 26 -28.87 -22.93 -17.44
C PHE A 26 -27.92 -22.56 -16.27
N LEU A 27 -27.33 -23.54 -15.60
CA LEU A 27 -26.36 -23.31 -14.53
C LEU A 27 -25.01 -22.84 -15.10
N GLY A 28 -24.57 -23.37 -16.23
CA GLY A 28 -23.37 -22.90 -16.93
C GLY A 28 -23.54 -21.50 -17.52
N GLY A 29 -24.67 -21.21 -18.16
CA GLY A 29 -25.02 -19.89 -18.68
C GLY A 29 -25.21 -18.84 -17.59
N GLY A 30 -25.86 -19.21 -16.47
CA GLY A 30 -26.03 -18.34 -15.31
C GLY A 30 -24.69 -18.00 -14.62
N PHE A 31 -23.74 -18.96 -14.59
CA PHE A 31 -22.40 -18.72 -14.04
C PHE A 31 -21.53 -17.82 -14.95
N VAL A 32 -21.70 -17.95 -16.26
CA VAL A 32 -20.98 -17.10 -17.24
C VAL A 32 -21.60 -15.70 -17.28
N THR A 33 -22.94 -15.57 -17.24
CA THR A 33 -23.61 -14.26 -17.20
C THR A 33 -23.43 -13.58 -15.84
N TRP A 34 -23.37 -14.32 -14.74
CA TRP A 34 -23.08 -13.74 -13.42
C TRP A 34 -21.61 -13.26 -13.32
N LYS A 35 -20.64 -13.95 -13.95
CA LYS A 35 -19.27 -13.41 -14.10
C LYS A 35 -19.20 -12.17 -15.00
N PHE A 36 -20.10 -12.01 -15.98
CA PHE A 36 -20.16 -10.80 -16.81
C PHE A 36 -20.90 -9.63 -16.16
N PHE A 37 -21.69 -9.87 -15.10
CA PHE A 37 -22.39 -8.82 -14.35
C PHE A 37 -21.77 -8.50 -12.99
N ILE A 38 -20.83 -9.28 -12.50
CA ILE A 38 -19.89 -8.79 -11.52
C ILE A 38 -18.96 -7.87 -12.32
N LYS A 39 -19.27 -6.56 -12.34
CA LYS A 39 -18.30 -5.54 -12.61
C LYS A 39 -17.08 -5.95 -11.78
N GLU A 40 -15.97 -6.28 -12.43
CA GLU A 40 -14.69 -6.30 -11.74
C GLU A 40 -14.60 -4.91 -11.09
N GLU A 41 -14.96 -4.80 -9.82
CA GLU A 41 -14.43 -3.73 -9.01
C GLU A 41 -12.93 -3.91 -9.15
N ASP A 42 -12.31 -2.89 -9.68
CA ASP A 42 -10.88 -2.81 -9.85
C ASP A 42 -10.27 -2.90 -8.44
N ASN A 43 -9.98 -4.14 -8.01
CA ASN A 43 -9.47 -4.46 -6.66
C ASN A 43 -8.00 -4.05 -6.52
N SER A 44 -7.46 -3.31 -7.50
CA SER A 44 -6.07 -2.85 -7.50
C SER A 44 -5.82 -1.64 -6.59
N LYS A 45 -6.87 -1.00 -6.05
CA LYS A 45 -6.74 0.16 -5.16
C LYS A 45 -7.52 -0.06 -3.87
N ALA A 46 -6.87 0.18 -2.75
CA ALA A 46 -7.58 0.41 -1.51
C ALA A 46 -8.43 1.67 -1.66
N HIS A 47 -9.61 1.66 -1.07
CA HIS A 47 -10.49 2.81 -1.12
C HIS A 47 -10.40 3.61 0.18
N SER A 48 -10.30 4.93 0.05
CA SER A 48 -10.48 5.82 1.18
C SER A 48 -11.85 5.58 1.81
N GLN A 49 -11.87 5.44 3.12
CA GLN A 49 -13.11 5.28 3.89
C GLN A 49 -13.84 6.61 4.12
N VAL A 50 -13.22 7.70 3.72
CA VAL A 50 -13.74 9.07 3.81
C VAL A 50 -13.80 9.65 2.40
N SER A 51 -14.92 10.27 2.04
CA SER A 51 -15.06 10.92 0.73
C SER A 51 -14.17 12.16 0.66
N THR A 52 -13.56 12.36 -0.49
CA THR A 52 -12.68 13.51 -0.75
C THR A 52 -13.18 14.33 -1.94
N ASP A 53 -12.87 15.62 -1.93
CA ASP A 53 -13.15 16.54 -3.03
C ASP A 53 -11.89 16.77 -3.87
N SER A 54 -12.06 16.99 -5.18
CA SER A 54 -10.96 17.36 -6.06
C SER A 54 -10.60 18.84 -5.95
N VAL A 55 -9.31 19.14 -6.11
CA VAL A 55 -8.78 20.49 -6.14
C VAL A 55 -9.27 21.25 -7.37
N GLY A 56 -9.74 22.47 -7.18
CA GLY A 56 -10.16 23.37 -8.25
C GLY A 56 -9.00 24.00 -9.03
N THR A 57 -9.31 24.65 -10.15
CA THR A 57 -8.34 25.44 -10.92
C THR A 57 -8.01 26.76 -10.22
N ASN A 58 -6.74 27.19 -10.30
CA ASN A 58 -6.24 28.46 -9.73
C ASN A 58 -6.34 28.59 -8.20
N GLU A 59 -6.43 27.50 -7.50
CA GLU A 59 -6.42 27.51 -6.04
C GLU A 59 -5.00 27.69 -5.51
N LYS A 60 -4.84 28.57 -4.50
CA LYS A 60 -3.59 28.73 -3.76
C LYS A 60 -3.72 28.08 -2.39
N ILE A 61 -2.72 27.32 -2.03
CA ILE A 61 -2.64 26.62 -0.76
C ILE A 61 -1.42 27.06 0.03
N ALA A 62 -1.58 27.10 1.35
CA ALA A 62 -0.47 27.29 2.28
C ALA A 62 0.09 25.91 2.64
N ILE A 63 1.37 25.70 2.44
CA ILE A 63 2.05 24.45 2.77
C ILE A 63 3.19 24.69 3.74
N ARG A 64 3.53 23.66 4.51
CA ARG A 64 4.74 23.55 5.31
C ARG A 64 5.41 22.24 5.00
N THR A 65 6.73 22.24 4.92
CA THR A 65 7.52 21.01 4.74
C THR A 65 8.22 20.57 6.01
N GLU A 66 8.36 21.48 6.95
CA GLU A 66 9.00 21.25 8.25
C GLU A 66 8.16 21.80 9.39
N ALA A 67 8.31 21.24 10.58
CA ALA A 67 7.66 21.69 11.80
C ALA A 67 8.06 23.13 12.15
N GLY A 68 7.08 23.96 12.51
CA GLY A 68 7.30 25.35 12.90
C GLY A 68 7.71 26.32 11.78
N GLN A 69 7.77 25.84 10.54
CA GLN A 69 8.04 26.68 9.37
C GLN A 69 6.86 27.65 9.11
N ASP A 70 7.17 28.88 8.69
CA ASP A 70 6.15 29.76 8.14
C ASP A 70 5.57 29.19 6.85
N PRO A 71 4.26 29.29 6.62
CA PRO A 71 3.64 28.71 5.44
C PRO A 71 4.12 29.36 4.15
N VAL A 72 4.44 28.53 3.15
CA VAL A 72 4.72 28.96 1.77
C VAL A 72 3.46 28.77 0.94
N TYR A 73 3.13 29.78 0.10
CA TYR A 73 1.96 29.70 -0.76
C TYR A 73 2.35 29.21 -2.15
N ILE A 74 1.77 28.08 -2.54
CA ILE A 74 1.95 27.50 -3.87
C ILE A 74 0.60 27.38 -4.60
N ASN A 75 0.63 27.18 -5.91
CA ASN A 75 -0.57 26.82 -6.64
C ASN A 75 -0.88 25.35 -6.37
N ALA A 76 -2.10 25.06 -5.98
CA ALA A 76 -2.57 23.69 -5.87
C ALA A 76 -2.62 23.03 -7.26
N ILE A 77 -2.44 21.70 -7.29
CA ILE A 77 -2.49 20.91 -8.51
C ILE A 77 -3.96 20.55 -8.79
N PRO A 78 -4.57 21.08 -9.87
CA PRO A 78 -5.97 20.81 -10.16
C PRO A 78 -6.25 19.33 -10.43
N GLY A 79 -7.40 18.86 -9.93
CA GLY A 79 -7.84 17.48 -10.16
C GLY A 79 -7.27 16.45 -9.21
N LEU A 80 -6.31 16.81 -8.35
CA LEU A 80 -5.91 15.93 -7.25
C LEU A 80 -6.98 15.90 -6.15
N SER A 81 -7.09 14.77 -5.46
CA SER A 81 -7.93 14.63 -4.28
C SER A 81 -7.35 15.43 -3.12
N ARG A 82 -8.22 16.11 -2.37
CA ARG A 82 -7.84 16.79 -1.13
C ARG A 82 -7.73 15.80 0.02
N ASN A 83 -6.94 16.13 1.01
CA ASN A 83 -6.95 15.44 2.30
C ASN A 83 -8.39 15.42 2.86
N PRO A 84 -9.01 14.23 3.03
CA PRO A 84 -10.39 14.12 3.49
C PRO A 84 -10.51 14.08 5.02
N TYR A 85 -9.39 14.11 5.75
CA TYR A 85 -9.39 13.86 7.19
C TYR A 85 -9.60 15.15 7.96
N ASP A 86 -10.53 15.12 8.94
CA ASP A 86 -10.72 16.18 9.92
C ASP A 86 -9.76 15.95 11.09
N ASP A 87 -8.92 16.94 11.37
CA ASP A 87 -7.90 16.90 12.41
C ASP A 87 -8.47 16.53 13.80
N ASN A 88 -9.70 16.96 14.10
CA ASN A 88 -10.37 16.67 15.37
C ASN A 88 -10.76 15.18 15.54
N ASN A 89 -10.68 14.39 14.49
CA ASN A 89 -11.00 12.98 14.50
C ASN A 89 -9.80 12.07 14.75
N PHE A 90 -8.58 12.62 14.72
CA PHE A 90 -7.40 11.90 15.21
C PHE A 90 -7.39 11.87 16.74
N TYR A 91 -7.02 10.76 17.32
CA TYR A 91 -6.94 10.60 18.77
C TYR A 91 -5.92 9.52 19.14
N THR A 92 -5.33 9.69 20.32
CA THR A 92 -4.44 8.67 20.89
C THR A 92 -5.29 7.62 21.62
N ASN A 93 -5.12 6.36 21.27
CA ASN A 93 -5.79 5.27 21.94
C ASN A 93 -5.12 4.91 23.30
N LYS A 94 -5.69 3.96 24.02
CA LYS A 94 -5.20 3.54 25.36
C LYS A 94 -3.78 2.94 25.35
N ASN A 95 -3.31 2.48 24.19
CA ASN A 95 -1.98 1.90 24.01
C ASN A 95 -0.95 2.92 23.52
N GLY A 96 -1.34 4.20 23.35
CA GLY A 96 -0.46 5.27 22.89
C GLY A 96 -0.39 5.44 21.37
N PHE A 97 -1.13 4.67 20.60
CA PHE A 97 -1.16 4.80 19.14
C PHE A 97 -2.15 5.87 18.69
N ILE A 98 -1.81 6.58 17.61
CA ILE A 98 -2.76 7.44 16.90
C ILE A 98 -3.72 6.59 16.08
N GLU A 99 -5.00 6.89 16.19
CA GLU A 99 -6.11 6.32 15.42
C GLU A 99 -7.00 7.42 14.85
N TYR A 100 -7.83 7.08 13.86
CA TYR A 100 -8.77 8.00 13.22
C TYR A 100 -10.21 7.50 13.31
N LYS A 101 -11.12 8.40 13.70
CA LYS A 101 -12.58 8.13 13.74
C LYS A 101 -13.29 8.80 12.58
N HIS A 102 -14.20 8.08 11.95
CA HIS A 102 -15.16 8.66 11.04
C HIS A 102 -16.58 8.34 11.52
N ASN A 103 -17.42 9.36 11.65
CA ASN A 103 -18.79 9.21 12.19
C ASN A 103 -18.81 8.47 13.55
N GLY A 104 -17.87 8.78 14.43
CA GLY A 104 -17.77 8.21 15.77
C GLY A 104 -17.26 6.77 15.86
N LYS A 105 -16.89 6.14 14.74
CA LYS A 105 -16.30 4.80 14.68
C LYS A 105 -14.85 4.86 14.29
N ASN A 106 -13.98 4.09 14.97
CA ASN A 106 -12.62 3.90 14.48
C ASN A 106 -12.65 3.19 13.12
N ILE A 107 -12.00 3.80 12.12
CA ILE A 107 -11.87 3.25 10.77
C ILE A 107 -10.41 2.97 10.41
N SER A 108 -9.47 3.33 11.29
CA SER A 108 -8.04 3.14 11.07
C SER A 108 -7.52 1.86 11.69
N THR A 109 -6.33 1.47 11.25
CA THR A 109 -5.49 0.43 11.85
C THR A 109 -4.15 1.02 12.22
N VAL A 110 -3.51 0.46 13.27
CA VAL A 110 -2.20 0.91 13.74
C VAL A 110 -1.12 -0.02 13.28
N GLY A 111 0.03 0.52 12.89
CA GLY A 111 1.13 -0.24 12.34
C GLY A 111 2.48 0.26 12.77
N ILE A 112 3.47 -0.52 12.39
CA ILE A 112 4.89 -0.18 12.51
C ILE A 112 5.57 -0.41 11.16
N ASP A 113 6.72 0.22 10.96
CA ASP A 113 7.61 -0.23 9.89
C ASP A 113 8.98 -0.60 10.45
N VAL A 114 9.57 -1.64 9.87
CA VAL A 114 10.77 -2.28 10.40
C VAL A 114 11.71 -2.74 9.29
N SER A 115 12.98 -2.81 9.66
CA SER A 115 14.07 -3.33 8.84
C SER A 115 15.01 -4.16 9.70
N TYR A 116 16.23 -4.42 9.21
CA TYR A 116 17.29 -5.01 10.01
C TYR A 116 17.66 -4.15 11.25
N ALA A 117 17.38 -2.86 11.20
CA ALA A 117 17.75 -1.91 12.26
C ALA A 117 17.06 -2.22 13.61
N GLN A 118 15.86 -2.80 13.60
CA GLN A 118 15.14 -3.20 14.80
C GLN A 118 15.64 -4.53 15.39
N GLY A 119 16.64 -5.17 14.76
CA GLY A 119 17.24 -6.40 15.28
C GLY A 119 16.28 -7.59 15.36
N ASP A 120 16.29 -8.29 16.50
CA ASP A 120 15.41 -9.42 16.75
C ASP A 120 14.12 -8.96 17.42
N ILE A 121 12.97 -9.26 16.81
CA ILE A 121 11.65 -8.80 17.24
C ILE A 121 10.85 -9.98 17.83
N ASP A 122 10.29 -9.79 19.03
CA ASP A 122 9.26 -10.67 19.58
C ASP A 122 7.88 -10.26 19.05
N TRP A 123 7.52 -10.81 17.91
CA TRP A 123 6.28 -10.50 17.22
C TRP A 123 5.01 -10.84 18.00
N THR A 124 5.08 -11.78 18.93
CA THR A 124 3.97 -12.09 19.85
C THR A 124 3.70 -10.92 20.81
N LYS A 125 4.75 -10.32 21.34
CA LYS A 125 4.62 -9.13 22.19
C LYS A 125 4.15 -7.92 21.38
N VAL A 126 4.70 -7.71 20.19
CA VAL A 126 4.26 -6.65 19.28
C VAL A 126 2.75 -6.75 18.97
N LYS A 127 2.27 -7.96 18.69
CA LYS A 127 0.82 -8.20 18.50
C LYS A 127 0.00 -7.88 19.74
N ASN A 128 0.48 -8.29 20.91
CA ASN A 128 -0.20 -8.04 22.18
C ASN A 128 -0.19 -6.55 22.58
N ALA A 129 0.77 -5.76 22.09
CA ALA A 129 0.79 -4.31 22.24
C ALA A 129 -0.31 -3.61 21.42
N GLY A 130 -0.94 -4.31 20.46
CA GLY A 130 -2.08 -3.81 19.70
C GLY A 130 -1.74 -3.43 18.26
N VAL A 131 -0.59 -3.82 17.72
CA VAL A 131 -0.20 -3.60 16.34
C VAL A 131 -1.05 -4.49 15.41
N ASP A 132 -1.65 -3.88 14.40
CA ASP A 132 -2.50 -4.54 13.40
C ASP A 132 -1.70 -4.97 12.17
N PHE A 133 -0.76 -4.12 11.72
CA PHE A 133 0.04 -4.38 10.52
C PHE A 133 1.51 -3.96 10.69
N ALA A 134 2.37 -4.51 9.85
CA ALA A 134 3.77 -4.13 9.74
C ALA A 134 4.16 -3.92 8.27
N MET A 135 4.83 -2.81 7.98
CA MET A 135 5.54 -2.59 6.73
C MET A 135 6.99 -3.04 6.92
N ILE A 136 7.44 -4.02 6.14
CA ILE A 136 8.73 -4.69 6.36
C ILE A 136 9.66 -4.41 5.17
N ARG A 137 10.86 -3.88 5.44
CA ARG A 137 11.83 -3.70 4.37
C ARG A 137 12.21 -5.06 3.76
N CYS A 138 11.91 -5.23 2.48
CA CYS A 138 12.29 -6.46 1.79
C CYS A 138 13.72 -6.38 1.22
N GLY A 139 14.19 -5.20 0.88
CA GLY A 139 15.52 -4.96 0.34
C GLY A 139 15.69 -3.52 -0.11
N GLY A 140 16.71 -3.28 -0.90
CA GLY A 140 16.98 -1.96 -1.45
C GLY A 140 18.05 -1.98 -2.53
N ARG A 141 18.34 -0.80 -3.05
CA ARG A 141 19.51 -0.52 -3.89
C ARG A 141 20.50 0.35 -3.13
N GLY A 142 21.77 0.02 -3.16
CA GLY A 142 22.81 0.80 -2.50
C GLY A 142 22.99 2.18 -3.14
N TYR A 143 23.23 3.20 -2.30
CA TYR A 143 23.40 4.60 -2.69
C TYR A 143 24.69 4.88 -3.49
N GLY A 144 25.72 4.02 -3.37
CA GLY A 144 26.96 4.17 -4.11
C GLY A 144 26.80 4.02 -5.63
N THR A 145 27.78 4.46 -6.38
CA THR A 145 27.78 4.52 -7.86
C THR A 145 27.39 3.21 -8.55
N LYS A 146 27.65 2.06 -7.93
CA LYS A 146 27.31 0.73 -8.49
C LYS A 146 25.82 0.38 -8.34
N GLY A 147 25.09 0.99 -7.41
CA GLY A 147 23.68 0.72 -7.19
C GLY A 147 23.36 -0.77 -7.07
N ILE A 148 24.04 -1.49 -6.17
CA ILE A 148 23.88 -2.96 -6.03
C ILE A 148 22.58 -3.24 -5.28
N LEU A 149 21.74 -4.13 -5.83
CA LEU A 149 20.55 -4.63 -5.16
C LEU A 149 20.93 -5.53 -3.98
N TYR A 150 20.21 -5.38 -2.87
CA TYR A 150 20.39 -6.22 -1.68
C TYR A 150 19.05 -6.62 -1.07
N THR A 151 19.02 -7.76 -0.39
CA THR A 151 17.89 -8.17 0.46
C THR A 151 18.17 -7.67 1.88
N ASP A 152 17.14 -7.17 2.57
CA ASP A 152 17.28 -6.85 3.99
C ASP A 152 17.55 -8.14 4.79
N GLU A 153 18.58 -8.14 5.61
CA GLU A 153 19.05 -9.36 6.30
C GLU A 153 18.02 -9.94 7.29
N LYS A 154 17.09 -9.11 7.78
CA LYS A 154 16.00 -9.52 8.67
C LYS A 154 14.67 -9.73 7.94
N PHE A 155 14.59 -9.48 6.63
CA PHE A 155 13.34 -9.58 5.88
C PHE A 155 12.60 -10.88 6.13
N LYS A 156 13.29 -12.01 5.92
CA LYS A 156 12.66 -13.33 6.10
C LYS A 156 12.19 -13.56 7.52
N GLN A 157 13.03 -13.24 8.51
CA GLN A 157 12.69 -13.40 9.93
C GLN A 157 11.48 -12.55 10.31
N ASN A 158 11.44 -11.30 9.85
CA ASN A 158 10.38 -10.36 10.17
C ASN A 158 9.05 -10.74 9.52
N ILE A 159 9.04 -11.09 8.23
CA ILE A 159 7.79 -11.42 7.54
C ILE A 159 7.17 -12.72 8.05
N GLU A 160 7.99 -13.74 8.34
CA GLU A 160 7.53 -15.02 8.90
C GLU A 160 7.05 -14.83 10.34
N GLY A 161 7.77 -14.03 11.16
CA GLY A 161 7.42 -13.73 12.54
C GLY A 161 6.12 -12.94 12.66
N ALA A 162 5.97 -11.84 11.92
CA ALA A 162 4.77 -11.00 11.89
C ALA A 162 3.55 -11.82 11.45
N THR A 163 3.67 -12.57 10.35
CA THR A 163 2.59 -13.40 9.83
C THR A 163 2.18 -14.47 10.85
N SER A 164 3.16 -15.14 11.49
CA SER A 164 2.89 -16.18 12.50
C SER A 164 2.20 -15.63 13.74
N ALA A 165 2.46 -14.37 14.10
CA ALA A 165 1.80 -13.68 15.20
C ALA A 165 0.40 -13.13 14.82
N GLY A 166 -0.02 -13.27 13.54
CA GLY A 166 -1.31 -12.76 13.06
C GLY A 166 -1.32 -11.24 12.83
N ILE A 167 -0.14 -10.65 12.57
CA ILE A 167 0.01 -9.28 12.10
C ILE A 167 -0.05 -9.29 10.58
N LYS A 168 -0.86 -8.42 9.99
CA LYS A 168 -0.91 -8.26 8.53
C LYS A 168 0.38 -7.61 8.03
N VAL A 169 0.84 -7.97 6.85
CA VAL A 169 2.13 -7.50 6.35
C VAL A 169 2.00 -6.81 5.00
N GLY A 170 2.70 -5.69 4.88
CA GLY A 170 3.12 -5.07 3.65
C GLY A 170 4.65 -5.02 3.59
N VAL A 171 5.19 -4.56 2.50
CA VAL A 171 6.64 -4.44 2.35
C VAL A 171 7.03 -3.10 1.75
N TYR A 172 8.28 -2.68 1.97
CA TYR A 172 8.86 -1.55 1.28
C TYR A 172 10.25 -1.89 0.71
N PHE A 173 10.60 -1.21 -0.37
CA PHE A 173 11.88 -1.34 -1.03
C PHE A 173 12.57 0.01 -1.07
N TYR A 174 13.75 0.10 -0.43
CA TYR A 174 14.58 1.31 -0.40
C TYR A 174 15.21 1.53 -1.76
N SER A 175 14.65 2.46 -2.54
CA SER A 175 15.03 2.72 -3.91
C SER A 175 16.16 3.74 -4.01
N GLN A 176 17.10 3.46 -4.90
CA GLN A 176 18.12 4.39 -5.36
C GLN A 176 18.26 4.31 -6.90
N ALA A 177 17.16 4.01 -7.60
CA ALA A 177 17.11 3.96 -9.05
C ALA A 177 17.30 5.35 -9.66
N ILE A 178 18.11 5.44 -10.71
CA ILE A 178 18.37 6.65 -11.50
C ILE A 178 17.88 6.52 -12.95
N THR A 179 17.24 5.42 -13.30
CA THR A 179 16.66 5.16 -14.62
C THR A 179 15.43 4.27 -14.50
N ASP A 180 14.52 4.36 -15.48
CA ASP A 180 13.36 3.47 -15.61
C ASP A 180 13.74 1.98 -15.59
N LYS A 181 14.88 1.64 -16.20
CA LYS A 181 15.40 0.27 -16.22
C LYS A 181 15.73 -0.21 -14.80
N GLU A 182 16.40 0.61 -14.01
CA GLU A 182 16.75 0.27 -12.63
C GLU A 182 15.51 0.20 -11.74
N ALA A 183 14.56 1.11 -11.91
CA ALA A 183 13.29 1.05 -11.20
C ALA A 183 12.52 -0.25 -11.49
N LYS A 184 12.53 -0.70 -12.76
CA LYS A 184 11.97 -2.01 -13.12
C LYS A 184 12.75 -3.16 -12.48
N GLU A 185 14.07 -3.12 -12.47
CA GLU A 185 14.90 -4.13 -11.80
C GLU A 185 14.58 -4.22 -10.30
N GLU A 186 14.32 -3.09 -9.64
CA GLU A 186 13.90 -3.03 -8.23
C GLU A 186 12.53 -3.67 -8.02
N ALA A 187 11.56 -3.37 -8.89
CA ALA A 187 10.24 -3.99 -8.84
C ALA A 187 10.32 -5.51 -9.06
N ASP A 188 11.06 -5.97 -10.08
CA ASP A 188 11.26 -7.40 -10.35
C ASP A 188 11.94 -8.10 -9.15
N TYR A 189 12.88 -7.43 -8.50
CA TYR A 189 13.57 -7.95 -7.31
C TYR A 189 12.61 -8.06 -6.12
N THR A 190 11.83 -7.01 -5.87
CA THR A 190 10.78 -7.01 -4.83
C THR A 190 9.79 -8.16 -5.04
N LEU A 191 9.23 -8.28 -6.25
CA LEU A 191 8.28 -9.34 -6.60
C LEU A 191 8.87 -10.74 -6.40
N LYS A 192 10.15 -10.94 -6.73
CA LYS A 192 10.85 -12.19 -6.46
C LYS A 192 10.95 -12.51 -4.98
N LEU A 193 11.18 -11.51 -4.13
CA LEU A 193 11.31 -11.70 -2.68
C LEU A 193 9.97 -12.03 -2.02
N ILE A 194 8.88 -11.43 -2.48
CA ILE A 194 7.57 -11.53 -1.82
C ILE A 194 6.64 -12.62 -2.36
N LYS A 195 6.96 -13.26 -3.49
CA LYS A 195 6.09 -14.18 -4.24
C LYS A 195 5.52 -15.36 -3.42
N ASP A 196 6.24 -15.80 -2.39
CA ASP A 196 5.89 -16.95 -1.57
C ASP A 196 5.20 -16.55 -0.25
N TYR A 197 4.93 -15.24 -0.06
CA TYR A 197 4.28 -14.70 1.13
C TYR A 197 2.90 -14.13 0.83
N ASN A 198 2.01 -14.13 1.82
CA ASN A 198 0.70 -13.50 1.73
C ASN A 198 0.80 -12.03 2.14
N ILE A 199 0.96 -11.14 1.16
CA ILE A 199 1.04 -9.70 1.36
C ILE A 199 -0.37 -9.12 1.36
N GLN A 200 -0.82 -8.56 2.50
CA GLN A 200 -2.17 -8.04 2.70
C GLN A 200 -2.21 -6.50 2.79
N TYR A 201 -1.05 -5.88 2.96
CA TYR A 201 -0.84 -4.44 2.94
C TYR A 201 0.01 -4.06 1.71
N PRO A 202 0.16 -2.77 1.40
CA PRO A 202 0.83 -2.35 0.17
C PRO A 202 2.29 -2.80 0.02
N VAL A 203 2.76 -2.67 -1.22
CA VAL A 203 4.18 -2.74 -1.60
C VAL A 203 4.64 -1.33 -1.89
N ALA A 204 5.49 -0.78 -1.02
CA ALA A 204 5.89 0.61 -1.08
C ALA A 204 7.17 0.83 -1.90
N TYR A 205 7.12 1.88 -2.73
CA TYR A 205 8.29 2.52 -3.30
C TYR A 205 8.78 3.55 -2.29
N ASP A 206 9.97 3.35 -1.74
CA ASP A 206 10.58 4.17 -0.70
C ASP A 206 11.88 4.79 -1.27
N TRP A 207 11.79 6.05 -1.69
CA TRP A 207 12.93 6.83 -2.14
C TRP A 207 13.12 8.03 -1.23
N GLU A 208 14.35 8.15 -0.71
CA GLU A 208 14.73 9.23 0.18
C GLU A 208 16.12 9.76 -0.18
N HIS A 209 16.39 11.03 0.16
CA HIS A 209 17.76 11.55 0.11
C HIS A 209 18.66 10.80 1.10
N TYR A 210 19.85 10.46 0.66
CA TYR A 210 20.86 9.89 1.55
C TYR A 210 21.76 10.99 2.09
N GLU A 211 21.61 11.32 3.37
CA GLU A 211 22.20 12.53 3.95
C GLU A 211 23.66 12.38 4.40
N ASN A 212 24.18 11.14 4.53
CA ASN A 212 25.45 10.90 5.21
C ASN A 212 26.68 10.94 4.28
N GLU A 213 26.52 10.68 3.00
CA GLU A 213 27.56 10.61 1.98
C GLU A 213 26.98 11.00 0.63
N GLU A 214 27.84 11.30 -0.35
CA GLU A 214 27.42 11.52 -1.74
C GLU A 214 26.70 10.30 -2.30
N ALA A 215 25.48 10.49 -2.75
CA ALA A 215 24.63 9.43 -3.30
C ALA A 215 24.49 9.57 -4.82
N ARG A 216 24.29 8.45 -5.47
CA ARG A 216 24.03 8.37 -6.92
C ARG A 216 22.80 9.12 -7.36
N THR A 217 21.92 9.44 -6.43
CA THR A 217 20.61 10.08 -6.64
C THR A 217 20.62 11.58 -6.32
N ASP A 218 21.73 12.18 -5.89
CA ASP A 218 21.77 13.59 -5.48
C ASP A 218 21.44 14.58 -6.60
N GLU A 219 21.77 14.21 -7.84
CA GLU A 219 21.49 15.04 -9.03
C GLU A 219 20.24 14.57 -9.79
N LEU A 220 19.37 13.80 -9.15
CA LEU A 220 18.19 13.27 -9.80
C LEU A 220 17.15 14.37 -10.01
N ASP A 221 16.75 14.58 -11.26
CA ASP A 221 15.72 15.56 -11.54
C ASP A 221 14.30 15.01 -11.25
N ARG A 222 13.36 15.94 -11.09
CA ARG A 222 11.96 15.67 -10.78
C ARG A 222 11.31 14.68 -11.77
N GLU A 223 11.64 14.79 -13.06
CA GLU A 223 11.06 13.95 -14.10
C GLU A 223 11.54 12.51 -13.96
N THR A 224 12.84 12.32 -13.79
CA THR A 224 13.45 11.00 -13.61
C THR A 224 12.98 10.33 -12.34
N LEU A 225 12.96 11.04 -11.20
CA LEU A 225 12.43 10.51 -9.94
C LEU A 225 10.96 10.05 -10.07
N THR A 226 10.12 10.92 -10.65
CA THR A 226 8.71 10.59 -10.87
C THR A 226 8.54 9.39 -11.79
N ASN A 227 9.34 9.27 -12.86
CA ASN A 227 9.27 8.15 -13.78
C ASN A 227 9.73 6.84 -13.11
N CYS A 228 10.79 6.86 -12.30
CA CYS A 228 11.22 5.69 -11.53
C CYS A 228 10.10 5.18 -10.60
N ALA A 229 9.45 6.07 -9.84
CA ALA A 229 8.32 5.72 -8.99
C ALA A 229 7.17 5.10 -9.80
N LYS A 230 6.82 5.70 -10.95
CA LYS A 230 5.76 5.18 -11.85
C LYS A 230 6.09 3.79 -12.38
N VAL A 231 7.32 3.58 -12.84
CA VAL A 231 7.74 2.27 -13.38
C VAL A 231 7.67 1.21 -12.30
N TYR A 232 8.22 1.47 -11.12
CA TYR A 232 8.15 0.54 -10.00
C TYR A 232 6.70 0.21 -9.64
N CYS A 233 5.89 1.22 -9.35
CA CYS A 233 4.48 1.05 -8.95
C CYS A 233 3.65 0.33 -10.02
N SER A 234 3.88 0.62 -11.31
CA SER A 234 3.19 -0.05 -12.42
C SER A 234 3.51 -1.55 -12.49
N GLU A 235 4.76 -1.97 -12.26
CA GLU A 235 5.13 -3.39 -12.26
C GLU A 235 4.54 -4.11 -11.03
N ILE A 236 4.49 -3.46 -9.87
CA ILE A 236 3.85 -3.99 -8.66
C ILE A 236 2.33 -4.18 -8.90
N GLU A 237 1.66 -3.16 -9.45
CA GLU A 237 0.22 -3.20 -9.75
C GLU A 237 -0.12 -4.30 -10.78
N LYS A 238 0.63 -4.43 -11.86
CA LYS A 238 0.47 -5.50 -12.86
C LYS A 238 0.61 -6.90 -12.28
N SER A 239 1.33 -7.02 -11.17
CA SER A 239 1.53 -8.30 -10.47
C SER A 239 0.45 -8.58 -9.42
N GLY A 240 -0.58 -7.72 -9.31
CA GLY A 240 -1.73 -7.90 -8.44
C GLY A 240 -1.53 -7.41 -7.01
N TYR A 241 -0.48 -6.66 -6.73
CA TYR A 241 -0.26 -5.99 -5.45
C TYR A 241 -0.68 -4.53 -5.50
N ILE A 242 -0.93 -3.93 -4.34
CA ILE A 242 -1.27 -2.51 -4.22
C ILE A 242 0.03 -1.71 -4.05
N PRO A 243 0.43 -0.89 -5.03
CA PRO A 243 1.58 -0.02 -4.89
C PRO A 243 1.25 1.21 -4.07
N VAL A 244 2.21 1.69 -3.28
CA VAL A 244 2.14 2.96 -2.55
C VAL A 244 3.48 3.69 -2.65
N ILE A 245 3.46 5.01 -2.65
CA ILE A 245 4.66 5.85 -2.65
C ILE A 245 4.84 6.38 -1.23
N TYR A 246 5.94 5.98 -0.57
CA TYR A 246 6.36 6.58 0.68
C TYR A 246 7.13 7.87 0.38
N ALA A 247 6.76 8.96 1.05
CA ALA A 247 7.49 10.21 0.96
C ALA A 247 7.11 11.18 2.09
N ASN A 248 8.06 12.05 2.44
CA ASN A 248 7.79 13.20 3.29
C ASN A 248 7.16 14.35 2.49
N ARG A 249 6.69 15.38 3.18
CA ARG A 249 6.02 16.54 2.56
C ARG A 249 6.90 17.28 1.56
N SER A 250 8.21 17.42 1.83
CA SER A 250 9.13 18.11 0.93
C SER A 250 9.23 17.39 -0.41
N LEU A 251 9.44 16.09 -0.39
CA LEU A 251 9.48 15.27 -1.60
C LEU A 251 8.18 15.37 -2.40
N LEU A 252 7.02 15.27 -1.72
CA LEU A 252 5.72 15.34 -2.37
C LEU A 252 5.43 16.71 -3.02
N TYR A 253 5.76 17.79 -2.37
CA TYR A 253 5.48 19.13 -2.92
C TYR A 253 6.48 19.60 -3.97
N TYR A 254 7.76 19.25 -3.82
CA TYR A 254 8.82 19.86 -4.61
C TYR A 254 9.53 18.92 -5.59
N GLU A 255 9.59 17.62 -5.29
CA GLU A 255 10.41 16.71 -6.07
C GLU A 255 9.61 15.70 -6.90
N TYR A 256 8.40 15.33 -6.48
CA TYR A 256 7.50 14.53 -7.32
C TYR A 256 6.60 15.41 -8.19
N ASP A 257 6.35 14.97 -9.43
CA ASP A 257 5.24 15.46 -10.24
C ASP A 257 3.96 14.69 -9.85
N LEU A 258 3.28 15.19 -8.82
CA LEU A 258 2.10 14.54 -8.25
C LEU A 258 0.99 14.31 -9.29
N ALA A 259 0.88 15.16 -10.32
CA ALA A 259 -0.12 14.97 -11.38
C ALA A 259 0.14 13.68 -12.19
N LYS A 260 1.39 13.22 -12.25
CA LYS A 260 1.77 12.01 -12.97
C LYS A 260 1.71 10.73 -12.14
N ILE A 261 1.59 10.83 -10.83
CA ILE A 261 1.55 9.70 -9.88
C ILE A 261 0.27 9.67 -9.03
N ASN A 262 -0.72 10.49 -9.35
CA ASN A 262 -1.98 10.62 -8.62
C ASN A 262 -2.88 9.36 -8.63
N ASN A 263 -2.53 8.37 -9.41
CA ASN A 263 -3.18 7.06 -9.42
C ASN A 263 -2.62 6.08 -8.36
N TYR A 264 -1.53 6.45 -7.70
CA TYR A 264 -0.93 5.67 -6.62
C TYR A 264 -1.24 6.32 -5.27
N GLU A 265 -1.38 5.49 -4.26
CA GLU A 265 -1.59 5.95 -2.90
C GLU A 265 -0.31 6.53 -2.31
N VAL A 266 -0.47 7.39 -1.31
CA VAL A 266 0.65 7.99 -0.56
C VAL A 266 0.71 7.40 0.84
N TRP A 267 1.89 6.95 1.22
CA TRP A 267 2.29 6.73 2.60
C TRP A 267 3.12 7.95 3.05
N LEU A 268 2.44 8.85 3.75
CA LEU A 268 2.99 10.14 4.17
C LEU A 268 3.92 9.99 5.38
N ALA A 269 5.11 10.54 5.31
CA ALA A 269 5.96 10.78 6.48
C ALA A 269 5.82 12.23 6.96
N SER A 270 5.35 12.42 8.18
CA SER A 270 5.19 13.73 8.82
C SER A 270 5.14 13.55 10.34
N TYR A 271 6.15 14.07 11.04
CA TYR A 271 6.38 13.81 12.47
C TYR A 271 5.85 14.94 13.36
N GLU A 272 4.68 15.43 13.03
CA GLU A 272 3.96 16.46 13.76
C GLU A 272 2.73 15.87 14.45
N ASP A 273 2.09 16.64 15.31
CA ASP A 273 0.89 16.19 16.05
C ASP A 273 -0.26 15.80 15.09
N LEU A 274 -0.29 16.40 13.89
CA LEU A 274 -1.28 16.17 12.85
C LEU A 274 -0.62 16.11 11.47
N PRO A 275 -1.21 15.36 10.52
CA PRO A 275 -0.66 15.21 9.17
C PRO A 275 -0.92 16.50 8.35
N ASP A 276 -0.03 17.48 8.43
CA ASP A 276 -0.11 18.76 7.69
C ASP A 276 0.24 18.57 6.21
N TYR A 277 -0.63 17.84 5.49
CA TYR A 277 -0.51 17.60 4.06
C TYR A 277 -1.84 17.86 3.35
N TYR A 278 -1.80 18.62 2.25
CA TYR A 278 -2.99 19.13 1.59
C TYR A 278 -3.74 18.09 0.75
N TYR A 279 -3.01 17.15 0.15
CA TYR A 279 -3.61 16.14 -0.72
C TYR A 279 -3.94 14.84 0.02
N GLU A 280 -4.70 13.97 -0.63
CA GLU A 280 -5.09 12.68 -0.08
C GLU A 280 -3.87 11.78 0.16
N PHE A 281 -3.93 11.02 1.25
CA PHE A 281 -2.98 9.97 1.61
C PHE A 281 -3.73 8.84 2.31
N GLY A 282 -3.21 7.62 2.24
CA GLY A 282 -3.85 6.44 2.84
C GLY A 282 -3.23 6.02 4.15
N MET A 283 -1.93 6.24 4.30
CA MET A 283 -1.15 5.87 5.48
C MET A 283 -0.28 7.04 5.93
N TRP A 284 -0.10 7.17 7.24
CA TRP A 284 0.72 8.22 7.86
C TRP A 284 1.71 7.61 8.85
N GLN A 285 3.01 7.77 8.58
CA GLN A 285 4.09 7.54 9.53
C GLN A 285 4.24 8.80 10.36
N TYR A 286 3.89 8.71 11.66
CA TYR A 286 3.78 9.88 12.52
C TYR A 286 4.87 9.99 13.59
N SER A 287 5.72 8.96 13.74
CA SER A 287 6.81 8.95 14.71
C SER A 287 7.92 8.00 14.27
N THR A 288 9.17 8.38 14.57
CA THR A 288 10.39 7.56 14.38
C THR A 288 10.99 7.09 15.70
N ASP A 289 10.38 7.45 16.81
CA ASP A 289 10.89 7.18 18.16
C ASP A 289 9.91 6.41 19.06
N GLY A 290 8.95 5.71 18.45
CA GLY A 290 8.02 4.86 19.16
C GLY A 290 8.71 3.74 19.93
N THR A 291 8.12 3.33 21.06
CA THR A 291 8.58 2.18 21.83
C THR A 291 7.47 1.16 21.97
N ILE A 292 7.75 -0.10 21.60
CA ILE A 292 6.77 -1.20 21.63
C ILE A 292 7.38 -2.40 22.34
N ASP A 293 6.61 -3.04 23.22
CA ASP A 293 7.07 -4.30 23.84
C ASP A 293 7.34 -5.35 22.77
N GLY A 294 8.51 -5.95 22.82
CA GLY A 294 8.98 -6.92 21.81
C GLY A 294 10.00 -6.37 20.82
N ILE A 295 10.25 -5.06 20.82
CA ILE A 295 11.31 -4.41 20.02
C ILE A 295 12.28 -3.71 20.95
N GLU A 296 13.58 -3.95 20.76
CA GLU A 296 14.63 -3.24 21.48
C GLU A 296 14.94 -1.92 20.77
N GLY A 297 14.89 -0.79 21.48
CA GLY A 297 15.09 0.54 20.92
C GLY A 297 13.82 1.16 20.38
N THR A 298 13.96 1.98 19.32
CA THR A 298 12.86 2.72 18.70
C THR A 298 12.34 2.05 17.45
N VAL A 299 11.09 2.33 17.13
CA VAL A 299 10.41 1.85 15.92
C VAL A 299 9.47 2.91 15.38
N ASP A 300 9.34 2.95 14.07
CA ASP A 300 8.46 3.88 13.38
C ASP A 300 6.99 3.48 13.55
N LEU A 301 6.15 4.48 13.89
CA LEU A 301 4.74 4.27 14.16
C LEU A 301 3.88 4.81 13.02
N ASN A 302 2.87 4.03 12.66
CA ASN A 302 2.00 4.29 11.52
C ASN A 302 0.52 4.19 11.87
N VAL A 303 -0.29 4.98 11.20
CA VAL A 303 -1.74 4.84 11.15
C VAL A 303 -2.19 4.73 9.69
N CYS A 304 -3.06 3.76 9.43
CA CYS A 304 -3.62 3.55 8.09
C CYS A 304 -5.14 3.75 8.12
N MET A 305 -5.65 4.65 7.29
CA MET A 305 -7.07 4.98 7.16
C MET A 305 -7.74 4.25 5.99
N TYR A 306 -6.96 3.61 5.13
CA TYR A 306 -7.49 2.79 4.03
C TYR A 306 -7.82 1.38 4.51
N LYS A 307 -8.65 0.72 3.74
CA LYS A 307 -9.01 -0.67 3.98
C LYS A 307 -8.39 -1.53 2.90
N TYR A 308 -7.46 -2.38 3.30
CA TYR A 308 -6.81 -3.38 2.47
C TYR A 308 -7.37 -4.78 2.69
#